data_a37066925c19cce9a0fc222cd4fb7faa
#
_entry.id   a37066925c19cce9a0fc222cd4fb7faa
#
_cell.length_a   1.000
_cell.length_b   1.000
_cell.length_c   1.000
_cell.angle_alpha   90.00
_cell.angle_beta   90.00
_cell.angle_gamma   90.00
#
_symmetry.space_group_name_H-M   'P 1'
#
loop_
_entity.id
_entity.type
_entity.pdbx_description
1 polymer ?
#
loop_
_entity_poly.entity_id
_entity_poly.type
_entity_poly.pdbx_seq_one_letter_code
_entity_poly.pdbx_strand_id
1 'polypeptide(L)'
;ATQMRGRQLTHELFPFSFKEFMTHIGYEVPARISEKSRLMLTKGFEDYWEAGGFPAVATITPRERVAIHQDYFNTALSRDVIERHKVKHPVALKFLARWLIDNIGSSYSGNKLFNTLRSQGHRLTRPDVGDYIEHLVDAFFFSVRKFDASLSKSVSAEQKMYCIDAALVTSTSTRILANIGNRLENIIFLALRRVTEQVFYFKSSNNYECDFVSILPSSREKKLIQVTERIDEESTREREIRGLRVAVKELSVNLGCIVTRFHSEELKVEEGVINILPAWKFLLMCDEWRA
;
A
#
# COMPACT_ATOMS: atom_id res chain seq x y z
N ALA A 1 0.97 2.73 -36.01
CA ALA A 1 0.21 3.39 -34.94
C ALA A 1 0.65 4.84 -34.83
N THR A 2 -0.22 5.75 -35.21
CA THR A 2 0.02 7.20 -35.14
C THR A 2 0.11 7.58 -33.67
N GLN A 3 1.30 7.97 -33.22
CA GLN A 3 1.52 8.38 -31.83
C GLN A 3 0.71 9.64 -31.55
N MET A 4 -0.31 9.55 -30.72
CA MET A 4 -1.07 10.69 -30.20
C MET A 4 -0.28 11.42 -29.10
N ARG A 5 0.90 11.94 -29.43
CA ARG A 5 1.72 12.67 -28.46
C ARG A 5 1.00 13.94 -28.00
N GLY A 6 0.81 14.08 -26.68
CA GLY A 6 0.21 15.25 -26.07
C GLY A 6 -1.33 15.36 -26.16
N ARG A 7 -2.04 14.31 -26.58
CA ARG A 7 -3.51 14.30 -26.69
C ARG A 7 -4.18 13.12 -25.95
N GLN A 8 -3.43 12.48 -25.05
CA GLN A 8 -3.93 11.33 -24.31
C GLN A 8 -3.97 11.66 -22.82
N LEU A 9 -5.12 11.49 -22.22
CA LEU A 9 -5.31 11.48 -20.77
C LEU A 9 -5.25 10.03 -20.33
N THR A 10 -4.26 9.67 -19.52
CA THR A 10 -4.14 8.32 -18.96
C THR A 10 -4.90 8.26 -17.64
N HIS A 11 -5.83 7.34 -17.53
CA HIS A 11 -6.53 7.04 -16.28
C HIS A 11 -6.07 5.69 -15.77
N GLU A 12 -5.61 5.64 -14.54
CA GLU A 12 -5.25 4.41 -13.85
C GLU A 12 -6.51 3.83 -13.19
N LEU A 13 -6.78 2.57 -13.47
CA LEU A 13 -7.95 1.86 -12.93
C LEU A 13 -7.49 0.95 -11.77
N PHE A 14 -8.07 1.18 -10.61
CA PHE A 14 -7.82 0.38 -9.41
C PHE A 14 -8.97 -0.62 -9.17
N PRO A 15 -8.75 -1.70 -8.39
CA PRO A 15 -9.83 -2.45 -7.77
C PRO A 15 -10.76 -1.54 -6.95
N PHE A 16 -11.89 -1.98 -6.47
CA PHE A 16 -12.80 -1.15 -5.67
C PHE A 16 -12.09 -0.45 -4.50
N SER A 17 -12.39 0.83 -4.29
CA SER A 17 -12.18 1.49 -3.01
C SER A 17 -13.11 0.90 -1.95
N PHE A 18 -12.86 1.18 -0.68
CA PHE A 18 -13.76 0.74 0.38
C PHE A 18 -15.21 1.23 0.17
N LYS A 19 -15.39 2.47 -0.24
CA LYS A 19 -16.71 3.05 -0.53
C LYS A 19 -17.39 2.35 -1.70
N GLU A 20 -16.67 2.11 -2.79
CA GLU A 20 -17.17 1.37 -3.96
C GLU A 20 -17.53 -0.07 -3.60
N PHE A 21 -16.71 -0.73 -2.77
CA PHE A 21 -17.01 -2.07 -2.25
C PHE A 21 -18.29 -2.08 -1.42
N MET A 22 -18.47 -1.13 -0.49
CA MET A 22 -19.69 -1.01 0.31
C MET A 22 -20.92 -0.82 -0.55
N THR A 23 -20.84 0.05 -1.56
CA THR A 23 -21.92 0.27 -2.53
C THR A 23 -22.23 -1.00 -3.33
N HIS A 24 -21.20 -1.72 -3.76
CA HIS A 24 -21.36 -2.98 -4.52
C HIS A 24 -22.08 -4.07 -3.73
N ILE A 25 -21.83 -4.17 -2.42
CA ILE A 25 -22.53 -5.11 -1.53
C ILE A 25 -23.90 -4.57 -1.02
N GLY A 26 -24.39 -3.46 -1.61
CA GLY A 26 -25.72 -2.92 -1.33
C GLY A 26 -25.82 -1.99 -0.12
N TYR A 27 -24.68 -1.43 0.36
CA TYR A 27 -24.68 -0.48 1.47
C TYR A 27 -24.25 0.92 1.01
N GLU A 28 -25.17 1.89 1.13
CA GLU A 28 -24.86 3.29 0.89
C GLU A 28 -24.26 3.92 2.17
N VAL A 29 -23.07 4.50 2.03
CA VAL A 29 -22.39 5.18 3.13
C VAL A 29 -23.13 6.49 3.44
N PRO A 30 -23.71 6.64 4.66
CA PRO A 30 -24.48 7.84 4.97
C PRO A 30 -23.56 9.04 5.21
N ALA A 31 -24.04 10.24 4.88
CA ALA A 31 -23.31 11.49 5.12
C ALA A 31 -23.04 11.76 6.62
N ARG A 32 -23.88 11.24 7.51
CA ARG A 32 -23.68 11.32 8.97
C ARG A 32 -23.58 9.92 9.56
N ILE A 33 -22.48 9.66 10.25
CA ILE A 33 -22.21 8.36 10.86
C ILE A 33 -22.91 8.26 12.21
N SER A 34 -23.97 7.43 12.28
CA SER A 34 -24.62 7.00 13.51
C SER A 34 -23.89 5.80 14.12
N GLU A 35 -24.22 5.42 15.35
CA GLU A 35 -23.69 4.22 15.99
C GLU A 35 -23.97 2.96 15.16
N LYS A 36 -25.19 2.83 14.62
CA LYS A 36 -25.56 1.73 13.73
C LYS A 36 -24.69 1.73 12.46
N SER A 37 -24.51 2.89 11.84
CA SER A 37 -23.65 3.01 10.64
C SER A 37 -22.20 2.68 10.96
N ARG A 38 -21.68 3.07 12.13
CA ARG A 38 -20.33 2.74 12.59
C ARG A 38 -20.12 1.23 12.66
N LEU A 39 -21.07 0.50 13.26
CA LEU A 39 -20.99 -0.97 13.33
C LEU A 39 -21.02 -1.61 11.93
N MET A 40 -21.89 -1.12 11.05
CA MET A 40 -21.96 -1.59 9.66
C MET A 40 -20.67 -1.33 8.87
N LEU A 41 -20.07 -0.14 9.03
CA LEU A 41 -18.83 0.20 8.38
C LEU A 41 -17.64 -0.60 8.92
N THR A 42 -17.62 -0.86 10.24
CA THR A 42 -16.62 -1.74 10.85
C THR A 42 -16.71 -3.16 10.29
N LYS A 43 -17.93 -3.71 10.23
CA LYS A 43 -18.15 -5.04 9.64
C LYS A 43 -17.81 -5.05 8.14
N GLY A 44 -18.26 -4.05 7.40
CA GLY A 44 -17.92 -3.92 5.97
C GLY A 44 -16.42 -3.82 5.71
N PHE A 45 -15.67 -3.19 6.63
CA PHE A 45 -14.21 -3.17 6.53
C PHE A 45 -13.58 -4.56 6.74
N GLU A 46 -14.12 -5.36 7.67
CA GLU A 46 -13.69 -6.76 7.81
C GLU A 46 -13.96 -7.57 6.53
N ASP A 47 -15.13 -7.39 5.92
CA ASP A 47 -15.47 -8.05 4.67
C ASP A 47 -14.56 -7.59 3.51
N TYR A 48 -14.27 -6.29 3.42
CA TYR A 48 -13.30 -5.71 2.47
C TYR A 48 -11.87 -6.22 2.73
N TRP A 49 -11.47 -6.28 4.00
CA TRP A 49 -10.21 -6.86 4.42
C TRP A 49 -10.03 -8.29 3.89
N GLU A 50 -11.04 -9.13 4.00
CA GLU A 50 -10.99 -10.53 3.56
C GLU A 50 -11.15 -10.70 2.05
N ALA A 51 -11.99 -9.88 1.43
CA ALA A 51 -12.31 -10.00 0.01
C ALA A 51 -11.27 -9.30 -0.90
N GLY A 52 -10.70 -8.18 -0.45
CA GLY A 52 -9.99 -7.27 -1.33
C GLY A 52 -10.94 -6.41 -2.16
N GLY A 53 -10.38 -5.70 -3.13
CA GLY A 53 -11.11 -4.76 -3.97
C GLY A 53 -11.47 -5.29 -5.36
N PHE A 54 -11.08 -6.49 -5.77
CA PHE A 54 -11.46 -7.00 -7.08
C PHE A 54 -12.96 -7.29 -7.14
N PRO A 55 -13.71 -6.70 -8.13
CA PRO A 55 -15.16 -6.84 -8.20
C PRO A 55 -15.66 -8.29 -8.22
N ALA A 56 -14.98 -9.16 -8.97
CA ALA A 56 -15.39 -10.55 -9.15
C ALA A 56 -15.31 -11.40 -7.87
N VAL A 57 -14.59 -10.95 -6.84
CA VAL A 57 -14.42 -11.71 -5.58
C VAL A 57 -15.22 -11.15 -4.41
N ALA A 58 -15.87 -10.00 -4.58
CA ALA A 58 -16.57 -9.31 -3.49
C ALA A 58 -17.69 -10.15 -2.85
N THR A 59 -18.41 -10.94 -3.65
CA THR A 59 -19.63 -11.66 -3.25
C THR A 59 -19.51 -13.20 -3.25
N ILE A 60 -18.33 -13.75 -3.50
CA ILE A 60 -18.12 -15.20 -3.55
C ILE A 60 -17.57 -15.77 -2.25
N THR A 61 -17.53 -17.10 -2.13
CA THR A 61 -17.07 -17.77 -0.93
C THR A 61 -15.57 -17.57 -0.66
N PRO A 62 -15.12 -17.62 0.61
CA PRO A 62 -13.68 -17.46 0.93
C PRO A 62 -12.76 -18.43 0.18
N ARG A 63 -13.21 -19.69 -0.03
CA ARG A 63 -12.42 -20.70 -0.74
C ARG A 63 -12.24 -20.35 -2.22
N GLU A 64 -13.30 -19.90 -2.87
CA GLU A 64 -13.27 -19.48 -4.27
C GLU A 64 -12.42 -18.22 -4.46
N ARG A 65 -12.48 -17.27 -3.52
CA ARG A 65 -11.66 -16.05 -3.52
C ARG A 65 -10.17 -16.37 -3.60
N VAL A 66 -9.69 -17.27 -2.75
CA VAL A 66 -8.27 -17.66 -2.75
C VAL A 66 -7.85 -18.18 -4.11
N ALA A 67 -8.66 -19.08 -4.71
CA ALA A 67 -8.36 -19.64 -6.03
C ALA A 67 -8.32 -18.56 -7.12
N ILE A 68 -9.28 -17.63 -7.12
CA ILE A 68 -9.34 -16.56 -8.11
C ILE A 68 -8.19 -15.55 -7.93
N HIS A 69 -7.85 -15.17 -6.70
CA HIS A 69 -6.69 -14.31 -6.45
C HIS A 69 -5.38 -14.95 -6.92
N GLN A 70 -5.20 -16.25 -6.66
CA GLN A 70 -4.03 -16.99 -7.16
C GLN A 70 -3.99 -17.05 -8.68
N ASP A 71 -5.14 -17.24 -9.32
CA ASP A 71 -5.24 -17.21 -10.77
C ASP A 71 -4.93 -15.84 -11.34
N TYR A 72 -5.46 -14.75 -10.76
CA TYR A 72 -5.14 -13.37 -11.16
C TYR A 72 -3.64 -13.09 -11.03
N PHE A 73 -3.03 -13.44 -9.91
CA PHE A 73 -1.60 -13.26 -9.70
C PHE A 73 -0.77 -14.04 -10.74
N ASN A 74 -1.08 -15.31 -10.95
CA ASN A 74 -0.35 -16.15 -11.90
C ASN A 74 -0.56 -15.71 -13.35
N THR A 75 -1.78 -15.31 -13.71
CA THR A 75 -2.12 -14.86 -15.08
C THR A 75 -1.44 -13.53 -15.38
N ALA A 76 -1.53 -12.54 -14.50
CA ALA A 76 -0.83 -11.27 -14.66
C ALA A 76 0.68 -11.46 -14.76
N LEU A 77 1.26 -12.29 -13.88
CA LEU A 77 2.69 -12.59 -13.92
C LEU A 77 3.11 -13.29 -15.22
N SER A 78 2.29 -14.20 -15.75
CA SER A 78 2.63 -14.93 -16.97
C SER A 78 2.44 -14.10 -18.22
N ARG A 79 1.26 -13.46 -18.40
CA ARG A 79 0.89 -12.72 -19.61
C ARG A 79 1.47 -11.30 -19.63
N ASP A 80 1.22 -10.55 -18.55
CA ASP A 80 1.52 -9.12 -18.53
C ASP A 80 2.98 -8.82 -18.19
N VAL A 81 3.68 -9.78 -17.58
CA VAL A 81 5.11 -9.63 -17.27
C VAL A 81 5.98 -10.53 -18.13
N ILE A 82 5.87 -11.85 -17.99
CA ILE A 82 6.81 -12.80 -18.61
C ILE A 82 6.70 -12.77 -20.14
N GLU A 83 5.51 -12.92 -20.69
CA GLU A 83 5.29 -12.97 -22.16
C GLU A 83 5.50 -11.59 -22.79
N ARG A 84 4.92 -10.54 -22.20
CA ARG A 84 4.99 -9.16 -22.71
C ARG A 84 6.42 -8.65 -22.80
N HIS A 85 7.23 -8.88 -21.78
CA HIS A 85 8.61 -8.41 -21.72
C HIS A 85 9.64 -9.46 -22.15
N LYS A 86 9.19 -10.64 -22.60
CA LYS A 86 10.06 -11.75 -23.06
C LYS A 86 11.16 -12.07 -22.04
N VAL A 87 10.75 -12.24 -20.78
CA VAL A 87 11.64 -12.43 -19.65
C VAL A 87 12.56 -13.63 -19.83
N LYS A 88 13.88 -13.43 -19.71
CA LYS A 88 14.91 -14.47 -19.93
C LYS A 88 14.91 -15.56 -18.85
N HIS A 89 14.62 -15.19 -17.61
CA HIS A 89 14.66 -16.11 -16.47
C HIS A 89 13.30 -16.13 -15.73
N PRO A 90 12.26 -16.77 -16.29
CA PRO A 90 10.90 -16.74 -15.73
C PRO A 90 10.82 -17.29 -14.30
N VAL A 91 11.61 -18.32 -13.98
CA VAL A 91 11.63 -18.93 -12.64
C VAL A 91 12.14 -17.94 -11.60
N ALA A 92 13.19 -17.19 -11.92
CA ALA A 92 13.72 -16.17 -11.01
C ALA A 92 12.75 -15.00 -10.83
N LEU A 93 12.06 -14.57 -11.90
CA LEU A 93 11.03 -13.54 -11.81
C LEU A 93 9.86 -14.00 -10.93
N LYS A 94 9.37 -15.24 -11.11
CA LYS A 94 8.31 -15.82 -10.26
C LYS A 94 8.71 -15.88 -8.79
N PHE A 95 9.96 -16.24 -8.51
CA PHE A 95 10.50 -16.21 -7.16
C PHE A 95 10.53 -14.78 -6.61
N LEU A 96 11.01 -13.81 -7.39
CA LEU A 96 11.08 -12.40 -7.00
C LEU A 96 9.68 -11.84 -6.69
N ALA A 97 8.69 -12.10 -7.54
CA ALA A 97 7.32 -11.64 -7.33
C ALA A 97 6.72 -12.20 -6.02
N ARG A 98 6.92 -13.48 -5.74
CA ARG A 98 6.48 -14.09 -4.48
C ARG A 98 7.23 -13.52 -3.28
N TRP A 99 8.53 -13.33 -3.41
CA TRP A 99 9.33 -12.70 -2.35
C TRP A 99 8.83 -11.30 -2.03
N LEU A 100 8.48 -10.49 -3.03
CA LEU A 100 7.91 -9.16 -2.86
C LEU A 100 6.55 -9.20 -2.15
N ILE A 101 5.67 -10.13 -2.50
CA ILE A 101 4.39 -10.36 -1.79
C ILE A 101 4.64 -10.73 -0.32
N ASP A 102 5.57 -11.64 -0.06
CA ASP A 102 5.92 -12.06 1.30
C ASP A 102 6.56 -10.96 2.15
N ASN A 103 7.09 -9.92 1.52
CA ASN A 103 7.77 -8.79 2.17
C ASN A 103 7.10 -7.44 1.83
N ILE A 104 5.80 -7.45 1.54
CA ILE A 104 5.04 -6.23 1.23
C ILE A 104 5.21 -5.20 2.37
N GLY A 105 5.31 -3.91 2.06
CA GLY A 105 5.54 -2.84 3.04
C GLY A 105 6.96 -2.79 3.63
N SER A 106 7.77 -3.83 3.46
CA SER A 106 9.15 -3.85 3.96
C SER A 106 10.13 -3.16 3.01
N SER A 107 11.15 -2.54 3.57
CA SER A 107 12.23 -1.92 2.78
C SER A 107 13.08 -2.94 2.04
N TYR A 108 13.36 -2.66 0.79
CA TYR A 108 14.28 -3.44 -0.04
C TYR A 108 15.27 -2.54 -0.80
N SER A 109 16.39 -3.14 -1.20
CA SER A 109 17.31 -2.56 -2.18
C SER A 109 17.58 -3.56 -3.30
N GLY A 110 17.93 -3.08 -4.49
CA GLY A 110 18.28 -3.94 -5.61
C GLY A 110 19.42 -4.91 -5.28
N ASN A 111 20.40 -4.48 -4.47
CA ASN A 111 21.49 -5.34 -3.99
C ASN A 111 21.00 -6.48 -3.08
N LYS A 112 20.10 -6.19 -2.15
CA LYS A 112 19.48 -7.20 -1.27
C LYS A 112 18.72 -8.25 -2.08
N LEU A 113 17.91 -7.80 -3.05
CA LEU A 113 17.17 -8.70 -3.94
C LEU A 113 18.08 -9.54 -4.81
N PHE A 114 19.10 -8.94 -5.41
CA PHE A 114 20.10 -9.66 -6.19
C PHE A 114 20.80 -10.76 -5.39
N ASN A 115 21.25 -10.43 -4.16
CA ASN A 115 21.90 -11.40 -3.28
C ASN A 115 20.94 -12.52 -2.86
N THR A 116 19.68 -12.20 -2.57
CA THR A 116 18.64 -13.19 -2.26
C THR A 116 18.42 -14.15 -3.43
N LEU A 117 18.25 -13.65 -4.65
CA LEU A 117 18.09 -14.48 -5.85
C LEU A 117 19.30 -15.37 -6.10
N ARG A 118 20.51 -14.84 -5.93
CA ARG A 118 21.77 -15.63 -6.08
C ARG A 118 21.88 -16.75 -5.04
N SER A 119 21.51 -16.48 -3.79
CA SER A 119 21.54 -17.51 -2.73
C SER A 119 20.55 -18.65 -2.98
N GLN A 120 19.50 -18.40 -3.77
CA GLN A 120 18.56 -19.41 -4.24
C GLN A 120 19.00 -20.12 -5.54
N GLY A 121 20.23 -19.88 -6.00
CA GLY A 121 20.81 -20.53 -7.17
C GLY A 121 20.41 -19.91 -8.52
N HIS A 122 19.72 -18.78 -8.53
CA HIS A 122 19.40 -18.09 -9.77
C HIS A 122 20.62 -17.36 -10.35
N ARG A 123 20.89 -17.59 -11.63
CA ARG A 123 22.00 -16.95 -12.37
C ARG A 123 21.48 -15.70 -13.08
N LEU A 124 21.59 -14.55 -12.41
CA LEU A 124 21.12 -13.24 -12.87
C LEU A 124 22.24 -12.22 -12.74
N THR A 125 22.12 -11.13 -13.50
CA THR A 125 22.90 -9.92 -13.31
C THR A 125 22.11 -8.89 -12.47
N ARG A 126 22.79 -7.86 -11.94
CA ARG A 126 22.08 -6.77 -11.23
C ARG A 126 21.11 -5.99 -12.12
N PRO A 127 21.46 -5.66 -13.38
CA PRO A 127 20.51 -5.09 -14.33
C PRO A 127 19.25 -5.93 -14.50
N ASP A 128 19.37 -7.27 -14.67
CA ASP A 128 18.18 -8.14 -14.80
C ASP A 128 17.21 -7.98 -13.62
N VAL A 129 17.73 -7.80 -12.39
CA VAL A 129 16.87 -7.59 -11.20
C VAL A 129 16.17 -6.23 -11.26
N GLY A 130 16.87 -5.18 -11.73
CA GLY A 130 16.28 -3.87 -11.95
C GLY A 130 15.14 -3.93 -12.98
N ASP A 131 15.39 -4.52 -14.14
CA ASP A 131 14.39 -4.70 -15.20
C ASP A 131 13.17 -5.49 -14.69
N TYR A 132 13.39 -6.53 -13.89
CA TYR A 132 12.29 -7.34 -13.34
C TYR A 132 11.43 -6.58 -12.34
N ILE A 133 12.05 -5.69 -11.52
CA ILE A 133 11.28 -4.81 -10.63
C ILE A 133 10.42 -3.85 -11.46
N GLU A 134 10.99 -3.23 -12.50
CA GLU A 134 10.25 -2.32 -13.39
C GLU A 134 9.08 -3.05 -14.07
N HIS A 135 9.29 -4.24 -14.61
CA HIS A 135 8.23 -5.04 -15.24
C HIS A 135 7.11 -5.42 -14.25
N LEU A 136 7.45 -5.71 -12.99
CA LEU A 136 6.46 -6.00 -11.94
C LEU A 136 5.69 -4.73 -11.53
N VAL A 137 6.35 -3.58 -11.49
CA VAL A 137 5.70 -2.28 -11.22
C VAL A 137 4.75 -1.91 -12.35
N ASP A 138 5.09 -2.20 -13.60
CA ASP A 138 4.22 -1.96 -14.76
C ASP A 138 2.94 -2.84 -14.76
N ALA A 139 2.93 -3.93 -13.98
CA ALA A 139 1.81 -4.87 -13.98
C ALA A 139 0.87 -4.70 -12.77
N PHE A 140 1.37 -4.90 -11.55
CA PHE A 140 0.52 -4.94 -10.35
C PHE A 140 1.23 -4.65 -9.02
N PHE A 141 2.48 -4.19 -9.08
CA PHE A 141 3.21 -3.70 -7.92
C PHE A 141 3.40 -2.18 -7.98
N PHE A 142 3.65 -1.59 -6.81
CA PHE A 142 3.97 -0.18 -6.65
C PHE A 142 5.22 -0.01 -5.81
N SER A 143 6.19 0.71 -6.35
CA SER A 143 7.41 1.05 -5.63
C SER A 143 7.27 2.44 -4.98
N VAL A 144 7.47 2.49 -3.68
CA VAL A 144 7.40 3.72 -2.88
C VAL A 144 8.80 4.10 -2.42
N ARG A 145 9.22 5.31 -2.78
CA ARG A 145 10.53 5.86 -2.47
C ARG A 145 10.54 6.62 -1.15
N LYS A 146 11.71 6.73 -0.56
CA LYS A 146 11.94 7.61 0.58
C LYS A 146 11.70 9.06 0.16
N PHE A 147 10.97 9.82 1.00
CA PHE A 147 10.84 11.27 0.84
C PHE A 147 12.18 11.95 1.15
N ASP A 148 12.76 12.61 0.17
CA ASP A 148 13.98 13.40 0.33
C ASP A 148 13.89 14.64 -0.55
N ALA A 149 14.41 15.76 -0.07
CA ALA A 149 14.49 17.00 -0.85
C ALA A 149 15.42 16.87 -2.06
N SER A 150 16.38 15.92 -2.01
CA SER A 150 17.28 15.59 -3.12
C SER A 150 16.76 14.38 -3.88
N LEU A 151 16.39 14.58 -5.13
CA LEU A 151 15.88 13.51 -6.01
C LEU A 151 16.89 12.35 -6.13
N SER A 152 18.19 12.66 -6.24
CA SER A 152 19.24 11.64 -6.36
C SER A 152 19.35 10.74 -5.12
N LYS A 153 19.21 11.32 -3.92
CA LYS A 153 19.19 10.55 -2.66
C LYS A 153 17.92 9.70 -2.54
N SER A 154 16.77 10.26 -2.94
CA SER A 154 15.51 9.51 -2.94
C SER A 154 15.55 8.28 -3.85
N VAL A 155 16.16 8.38 -5.03
CA VAL A 155 16.28 7.28 -6.00
C VAL A 155 17.24 6.20 -5.54
N SER A 156 18.35 6.57 -4.86
CA SER A 156 19.36 5.62 -4.37
C SER A 156 19.00 4.98 -3.04
N ALA A 157 17.99 5.47 -2.33
CA ALA A 157 17.54 4.94 -1.06
C ALA A 157 16.83 3.59 -1.22
N GLU A 158 16.68 2.88 -0.09
CA GLU A 158 15.79 1.72 -0.03
C GLU A 158 14.36 2.13 -0.41
N GLN A 159 13.62 1.20 -0.99
CA GLN A 159 12.24 1.39 -1.41
C GLN A 159 11.34 0.41 -0.68
N LYS A 160 10.07 0.76 -0.53
CA LYS A 160 9.03 -0.18 -0.08
C LYS A 160 8.21 -0.63 -1.30
N MET A 161 7.70 -1.86 -1.27
CA MET A 161 6.85 -2.40 -2.34
C MET A 161 5.45 -2.66 -1.80
N TYR A 162 4.44 -2.27 -2.59
CA TYR A 162 3.04 -2.56 -2.35
C TYR A 162 2.43 -3.23 -3.57
N CYS A 163 1.29 -3.90 -3.42
CA CYS A 163 0.58 -4.55 -4.53
C CYS A 163 -0.81 -3.95 -4.73
N ILE A 164 -1.38 -4.22 -5.90
CA ILE A 164 -2.67 -3.69 -6.37
C ILE A 164 -3.86 -4.09 -5.49
N ASP A 165 -3.73 -5.17 -4.72
CA ASP A 165 -4.78 -5.64 -3.81
C ASP A 165 -4.18 -6.38 -2.61
N ALA A 166 -4.56 -5.98 -1.41
CA ALA A 166 -4.08 -6.57 -0.16
C ALA A 166 -4.52 -8.03 0.03
N ALA A 167 -5.60 -8.48 -0.60
CA ALA A 167 -6.05 -9.86 -0.54
C ALA A 167 -5.16 -10.82 -1.37
N LEU A 168 -4.42 -10.30 -2.36
CA LEU A 168 -3.38 -11.08 -3.03
C LEU A 168 -2.29 -11.53 -2.05
N VAL A 169 -1.97 -10.71 -1.04
CA VAL A 169 -0.98 -11.07 -0.01
C VAL A 169 -1.43 -12.32 0.74
N THR A 170 -2.68 -12.36 1.22
CA THR A 170 -3.21 -13.51 1.98
C THR A 170 -3.36 -14.76 1.13
N SER A 171 -3.74 -14.59 -0.14
CA SER A 171 -4.00 -15.73 -1.03
C SER A 171 -2.72 -16.34 -1.62
N THR A 172 -1.61 -15.58 -1.67
CA THR A 172 -0.39 -15.98 -2.37
C THR A 172 0.81 -16.15 -1.44
N SER A 173 0.84 -15.43 -0.29
CA SER A 173 1.95 -15.46 0.66
C SER A 173 1.94 -16.76 1.47
N THR A 174 3.14 -17.28 1.72
CA THR A 174 3.37 -18.38 2.64
C THR A 174 3.49 -17.93 4.11
N ARG A 175 3.55 -16.61 4.35
CA ARG A 175 3.78 -15.98 5.66
C ARG A 175 2.53 -15.27 6.21
N ILE A 176 1.38 -15.88 6.14
CA ILE A 176 0.07 -15.27 6.43
C ILE A 176 0.02 -14.52 7.77
N LEU A 177 0.56 -15.10 8.84
CA LEU A 177 0.52 -14.50 10.18
C LEU A 177 1.53 -13.36 10.40
N ALA A 178 2.63 -13.33 9.65
CA ALA A 178 3.68 -12.33 9.81
C ALA A 178 3.37 -10.97 9.14
N ASN A 179 2.34 -10.90 8.29
CA ASN A 179 2.09 -9.78 7.39
C ASN A 179 0.81 -8.99 7.67
N ILE A 180 0.18 -9.16 8.84
CA ILE A 180 -1.11 -8.50 9.14
C ILE A 180 -0.97 -6.96 9.13
N GLY A 181 0.04 -6.42 9.80
CA GLY A 181 0.31 -4.97 9.81
C GLY A 181 0.62 -4.42 8.41
N ASN A 182 1.48 -5.11 7.68
CA ASN A 182 1.86 -4.73 6.32
C ASN A 182 0.67 -4.78 5.33
N ARG A 183 -0.30 -5.65 5.59
CA ARG A 183 -1.53 -5.72 4.81
C ARG A 183 -2.42 -4.50 5.03
N LEU A 184 -2.54 -4.00 6.28
CA LEU A 184 -3.22 -2.75 6.56
C LEU A 184 -2.52 -1.59 5.88
N GLU A 185 -1.19 -1.54 5.98
CA GLU A 185 -0.36 -0.53 5.32
C GLU A 185 -0.58 -0.53 3.80
N ASN A 186 -0.69 -1.71 3.16
CA ASN A 186 -1.01 -1.82 1.73
C ASN A 186 -2.40 -1.27 1.36
N ILE A 187 -3.42 -1.53 2.19
CA ILE A 187 -4.77 -0.98 1.98
C ILE A 187 -4.74 0.55 2.06
N ILE A 188 -4.05 1.10 3.06
CA ILE A 188 -3.91 2.56 3.23
C ILE A 188 -3.10 3.16 2.07
N PHE A 189 -2.01 2.50 1.66
CA PHE A 189 -1.26 2.91 0.47
C PHE A 189 -2.15 3.05 -0.76
N LEU A 190 -2.97 2.04 -1.06
CA LEU A 190 -3.86 2.07 -2.22
C LEU A 190 -4.89 3.21 -2.16
N ALA A 191 -5.42 3.51 -0.97
CA ALA A 191 -6.30 4.67 -0.79
C ALA A 191 -5.58 5.99 -1.11
N LEU A 192 -4.35 6.16 -0.61
CA LEU A 192 -3.52 7.34 -0.90
C LEU A 192 -3.14 7.42 -2.39
N ARG A 193 -2.78 6.28 -3.00
CA ARG A 193 -2.35 6.21 -4.40
C ARG A 193 -3.48 6.57 -5.38
N ARG A 194 -4.73 6.32 -5.01
CA ARG A 194 -5.91 6.80 -5.77
C ARG A 194 -6.06 8.32 -5.75
N VAL A 195 -5.58 8.97 -4.68
CA VAL A 195 -5.62 10.44 -4.55
C VAL A 195 -4.47 11.09 -5.30
N THR A 196 -3.27 10.50 -5.19
CA THR A 196 -2.06 11.09 -5.76
C THR A 196 -1.00 10.02 -6.09
N GLU A 197 -0.20 10.30 -7.12
CA GLU A 197 1.01 9.52 -7.39
C GLU A 197 2.17 9.86 -6.44
N GLN A 198 2.09 11.01 -5.75
CA GLN A 198 3.13 11.51 -4.87
C GLN A 198 2.96 10.94 -3.45
N VAL A 199 3.17 9.64 -3.31
CA VAL A 199 3.20 8.92 -2.04
C VAL A 199 4.62 8.43 -1.78
N PHE A 200 5.16 8.78 -0.63
CA PHE A 200 6.50 8.46 -0.17
C PHE A 200 6.44 7.90 1.24
N TYR A 201 7.53 7.28 1.73
CA TYR A 201 7.73 7.06 3.15
C TYR A 201 8.80 8.00 3.69
N PHE A 202 8.78 8.27 4.98
CA PHE A 202 9.80 9.09 5.64
C PHE A 202 10.65 8.22 6.57
N LYS A 203 11.95 8.48 6.59
CA LYS A 203 12.87 7.87 7.54
C LYS A 203 13.95 8.88 7.92
N SER A 204 14.02 9.21 9.21
CA SER A 204 15.02 10.13 9.76
C SER A 204 16.42 9.51 9.79
N SER A 205 17.43 10.32 10.07
CA SER A 205 18.80 9.85 10.32
C SER A 205 18.93 8.93 11.53
N ASN A 206 18.03 9.07 12.50
CA ASN A 206 17.97 8.27 13.74
C ASN A 206 17.04 7.06 13.61
N ASN A 207 16.70 6.65 12.38
CA ASN A 207 15.81 5.51 12.08
C ASN A 207 14.36 5.63 12.57
N TYR A 208 13.88 6.83 12.91
CA TYR A 208 12.44 7.05 13.07
C TYR A 208 11.76 7.05 11.71
N GLU A 209 10.63 6.38 11.61
CA GLU A 209 9.93 6.19 10.35
C GLU A 209 8.49 6.72 10.45
N CYS A 210 7.99 7.30 9.35
CA CYS A 210 6.57 7.53 9.12
C CYS A 210 6.20 6.82 7.82
N ASP A 211 5.16 6.00 7.86
CA ASP A 211 4.83 5.09 6.77
C ASP A 211 4.51 5.81 5.48
N PHE A 212 3.77 6.93 5.56
CA PHE A 212 3.44 7.71 4.37
C PHE A 212 3.57 9.21 4.55
N VAL A 213 4.15 9.82 3.52
CA VAL A 213 4.12 11.25 3.22
C VAL A 213 3.40 11.39 1.88
N SER A 214 2.16 11.83 1.89
CA SER A 214 1.34 12.02 0.68
C SER A 214 1.22 13.49 0.37
N ILE A 215 1.43 13.89 -0.89
CA ILE A 215 1.29 15.28 -1.35
C ILE A 215 0.00 15.40 -2.14
N LEU A 216 -0.97 16.16 -1.64
CA LEU A 216 -2.26 16.34 -2.29
C LEU A 216 -2.12 17.18 -3.57
N PRO A 217 -2.75 16.77 -4.69
CA PRO A 217 -2.55 17.43 -5.99
C PRO A 217 -3.01 18.89 -6.01
N SER A 218 -4.16 19.17 -5.40
CA SER A 218 -4.81 20.49 -5.45
C SER A 218 -4.14 21.51 -4.53
N SER A 219 -3.90 21.14 -3.26
CA SER A 219 -3.36 22.08 -2.24
C SER A 219 -1.85 22.05 -2.09
N ARG A 220 -1.17 21.04 -2.67
CA ARG A 220 0.25 20.72 -2.41
C ARG A 220 0.56 20.45 -0.94
N GLU A 221 -0.46 20.26 -0.13
CA GLU A 221 -0.31 19.95 1.29
C GLU A 221 0.27 18.54 1.47
N LYS A 222 1.23 18.42 2.38
CA LYS A 222 1.79 17.13 2.78
C LYS A 222 0.95 16.56 3.92
N LYS A 223 0.44 15.36 3.76
CA LYS A 223 -0.23 14.58 4.81
C LYS A 223 0.71 13.51 5.31
N LEU A 224 0.87 13.42 6.63
CA LEU A 224 1.63 12.38 7.30
C LEU A 224 0.67 11.32 7.83
N ILE A 225 0.92 10.07 7.49
CA ILE A 225 0.09 8.96 7.90
C ILE A 225 0.98 7.84 8.45
N GLN A 226 0.74 7.47 9.70
CA GLN A 226 1.33 6.30 10.34
C GLN A 226 0.29 5.19 10.36
N VAL A 227 0.71 3.94 10.19
CA VAL A 227 -0.22 2.80 10.13
C VAL A 227 0.23 1.72 11.11
N THR A 228 -0.67 1.30 11.98
CA THR A 228 -0.43 0.16 12.87
C THR A 228 -1.71 -0.65 13.07
N GLU A 229 -1.62 -1.96 13.12
CA GLU A 229 -2.81 -2.80 13.33
C GLU A 229 -3.44 -2.51 14.68
N ARG A 230 -2.61 -2.44 15.73
CA ARG A 230 -3.01 -2.19 17.12
C ARG A 230 -2.14 -1.13 17.74
N ILE A 231 -2.70 -0.41 18.71
CA ILE A 231 -2.04 0.65 19.46
C ILE A 231 -2.24 0.48 20.97
N ASP A 232 -2.68 -0.71 21.38
CA ASP A 232 -3.00 -1.03 22.78
C ASP A 232 -1.74 -1.22 23.65
N GLU A 233 -0.63 -1.69 23.03
CA GLU A 233 0.65 -1.84 23.72
C GLU A 233 1.37 -0.49 23.83
N GLU A 234 1.75 -0.09 25.04
CA GLU A 234 2.40 1.21 25.30
C GLU A 234 3.67 1.40 24.46
N SER A 235 4.50 0.35 24.34
CA SER A 235 5.73 0.39 23.55
C SER A 235 5.47 0.65 22.06
N THR A 236 4.45 0.03 21.50
CA THR A 236 4.00 0.26 20.12
C THR A 236 3.45 1.67 19.99
N ARG A 237 2.57 2.08 20.92
CA ARG A 237 1.96 3.41 20.94
C ARG A 237 3.02 4.52 20.95
N GLU A 238 3.98 4.45 21.86
CA GLU A 238 5.08 5.41 21.95
C GLU A 238 5.92 5.47 20.68
N ARG A 239 6.23 4.32 20.10
CA ARG A 239 7.01 4.23 18.87
C ARG A 239 6.32 4.94 17.71
N GLU A 240 5.04 4.65 17.47
CA GLU A 240 4.27 5.21 16.35
C GLU A 240 4.08 6.73 16.52
N ILE A 241 3.73 7.18 17.73
CA ILE A 241 3.61 8.60 18.04
C ILE A 241 4.96 9.32 17.85
N ARG A 242 6.05 8.74 18.32
CA ARG A 242 7.40 9.31 18.19
C ARG A 242 7.83 9.42 16.73
N GLY A 243 7.61 8.38 15.93
CA GLY A 243 7.89 8.39 14.49
C GLY A 243 7.17 9.53 13.78
N LEU A 244 5.88 9.68 14.03
CA LEU A 244 5.06 10.75 13.47
C LEU A 244 5.55 12.14 13.90
N ARG A 245 5.81 12.36 15.20
CA ARG A 245 6.29 13.65 15.73
C ARG A 245 7.66 14.06 15.15
N VAL A 246 8.57 13.10 14.97
CA VAL A 246 9.86 13.35 14.31
C VAL A 246 9.66 13.78 12.87
N ALA A 247 8.77 13.10 12.11
CA ALA A 247 8.45 13.48 10.75
C ALA A 247 7.84 14.88 10.65
N VAL A 248 6.93 15.25 11.58
CA VAL A 248 6.35 16.60 11.68
C VAL A 248 7.45 17.65 11.81
N LYS A 249 8.40 17.46 12.74
CA LYS A 249 9.49 18.40 13.00
C LYS A 249 10.47 18.52 11.83
N GLU A 250 10.93 17.39 11.29
CA GLU A 250 11.93 17.40 10.21
C GLU A 250 11.36 17.90 8.87
N LEU A 251 10.09 17.63 8.59
CA LEU A 251 9.44 18.04 7.34
C LEU A 251 8.73 19.40 7.44
N SER A 252 8.67 19.99 8.64
CA SER A 252 7.98 21.25 8.93
C SER A 252 6.54 21.26 8.39
N VAL A 253 5.78 20.23 8.75
CA VAL A 253 4.39 20.04 8.31
C VAL A 253 3.45 19.94 9.50
N ASN A 254 2.15 20.11 9.24
CA ASN A 254 1.13 19.91 10.27
C ASN A 254 1.07 18.47 10.75
N LEU A 255 0.51 18.26 11.94
CA LEU A 255 0.28 16.93 12.49
C LEU A 255 -0.49 16.07 11.50
N GLY A 256 -0.04 14.80 11.41
CA GLY A 256 -0.69 13.77 10.67
C GLY A 256 -1.70 12.97 11.49
N CYS A 257 -2.04 11.78 11.01
CA CYS A 257 -2.89 10.85 11.73
C CYS A 257 -2.19 9.48 11.87
N ILE A 258 -2.68 8.71 12.84
CA ILE A 258 -2.35 7.29 12.98
C ILE A 258 -3.57 6.50 12.56
N VAL A 259 -3.41 5.59 11.61
CA VAL A 259 -4.48 4.70 11.15
C VAL A 259 -4.30 3.34 11.80
N THR A 260 -5.35 2.89 12.49
CA THR A 260 -5.41 1.57 13.11
C THR A 260 -6.50 0.72 12.45
N ARG A 261 -6.52 -0.57 12.74
CA ARG A 261 -7.59 -1.41 12.22
C ARG A 261 -8.98 -0.98 12.72
N PHE A 262 -9.13 -0.67 14.02
CA PHE A 262 -10.44 -0.38 14.64
C PHE A 262 -10.43 0.74 15.67
N HIS A 263 -9.28 1.08 16.24
CA HIS A 263 -9.20 2.03 17.36
C HIS A 263 -9.44 3.47 16.88
N SER A 264 -10.11 4.27 17.72
CA SER A 264 -10.40 5.68 17.46
C SER A 264 -10.16 6.50 18.72
N GLU A 265 -9.28 7.50 18.63
CA GLU A 265 -8.90 8.36 19.76
C GLU A 265 -8.39 9.70 19.25
N GLU A 266 -8.54 10.76 20.05
CA GLU A 266 -7.84 12.03 19.85
C GLU A 266 -6.78 12.16 20.94
N LEU A 267 -5.51 12.22 20.53
CA LEU A 267 -4.38 12.33 21.41
C LEU A 267 -3.80 13.75 21.37
N LYS A 268 -3.81 14.45 22.49
CA LYS A 268 -3.16 15.75 22.65
C LYS A 268 -1.66 15.55 22.85
N VAL A 269 -0.86 16.21 22.02
CA VAL A 269 0.60 16.27 22.12
C VAL A 269 1.05 17.74 22.08
N GLU A 270 2.31 17.99 22.33
CA GLU A 270 2.88 19.35 22.35
C GLU A 270 2.67 20.10 21.03
N GLU A 271 2.77 19.41 19.91
CA GLU A 271 2.61 19.96 18.56
C GLU A 271 1.13 20.12 18.12
N GLY A 272 0.16 19.66 18.90
CA GLY A 272 -1.28 19.75 18.63
C GLY A 272 -2.06 18.48 18.95
N VAL A 273 -2.95 18.05 18.05
CA VAL A 273 -3.78 16.84 18.22
C VAL A 273 -3.46 15.81 17.15
N ILE A 274 -3.08 14.60 17.55
CA ILE A 274 -2.96 13.44 16.67
C ILE A 274 -4.31 12.72 16.66
N ASN A 275 -4.91 12.57 15.48
CA ASN A 275 -6.11 11.78 15.31
C ASN A 275 -5.72 10.32 15.06
N ILE A 276 -6.13 9.43 15.95
CA ILE A 276 -6.05 7.98 15.74
C ILE A 276 -7.38 7.54 15.14
N LEU A 277 -7.34 7.00 13.93
CA LEU A 277 -8.52 6.73 13.13
C LEU A 277 -8.65 5.24 12.80
N PRO A 278 -9.84 4.65 12.88
CA PRO A 278 -10.06 3.32 12.34
C PRO A 278 -9.96 3.35 10.81
N ALA A 279 -9.46 2.28 10.22
CA ALA A 279 -9.18 2.20 8.80
C ALA A 279 -10.39 2.56 7.93
N TRP A 280 -11.58 2.05 8.23
CA TRP A 280 -12.80 2.38 7.48
C TRP A 280 -13.06 3.89 7.40
N LYS A 281 -12.80 4.63 8.49
CA LYS A 281 -13.01 6.09 8.53
C LYS A 281 -11.96 6.81 7.68
N PHE A 282 -10.70 6.40 7.78
CA PHE A 282 -9.62 6.95 6.96
C PHE A 282 -9.85 6.72 5.47
N LEU A 283 -10.30 5.51 5.08
CA LEU A 283 -10.57 5.17 3.68
C LEU A 283 -11.66 6.05 3.07
N LEU A 284 -12.75 6.30 3.82
CA LEU A 284 -13.82 7.22 3.38
C LEU A 284 -13.32 8.65 3.26
N MET A 285 -12.46 9.11 4.18
CA MET A 285 -11.85 10.44 4.13
C MET A 285 -10.94 10.60 2.90
N CYS A 286 -10.19 9.55 2.51
CA CYS A 286 -9.38 9.59 1.29
C CYS A 286 -10.22 9.75 0.02
N ASP A 287 -11.41 9.16 -0.04
CA ASP A 287 -12.30 9.34 -1.18
C ASP A 287 -12.77 10.81 -1.32
N GLU A 288 -12.90 11.54 -0.22
CA GLU A 288 -13.21 12.99 -0.22
C GLU A 288 -12.02 13.83 -0.74
N TRP A 289 -10.77 13.39 -0.54
CA TRP A 289 -9.58 14.10 -1.04
C TRP A 289 -9.42 14.01 -2.57
N ARG A 290 -10.14 13.11 -3.24
CA ARG A 290 -10.16 13.00 -4.71
C ARG A 290 -11.05 14.04 -5.38
N ALA A 291 -12.05 14.56 -4.67
CA ALA A 291 -13.00 15.56 -5.15
C ALA A 291 -12.36 16.97 -5.19
#